data_8f6797850d8d151289c49f3c1a5da7b7
#
_entry.id   8f6797850d8d151289c49f3c1a5da7b7
#
_cell.length_a   1.000
_cell.length_b   1.000
_cell.length_c   1.000
_cell.angle_alpha   90.00
_cell.angle_beta   90.00
_cell.angle_gamma   90.00
#
_symmetry.space_group_name_H-M   'P 1'
#
loop_
_entity.id
_entity.type
_entity.pdbx_description
1 polymer ?
#
loop_
_entity_poly.entity_id
_entity_poly.type
_entity_poly.pdbx_seq_one_letter_code
_entity_poly.pdbx_strand_id
1 'polypeptide(L)'
;LNFFRAEAERRLRNGKSQSLIYAIEEPETSQHTDHQKLLVKAFIELSQALNTQVILTTHSSTIVKGLEFSHLRLISKTASSDKIIENVIPNELPYPSLNEINFIAFRDLTEEYHNELYGYIEAEGLINNFISEQPKINYIKIYRGGRTGVEQITLTEYIRHQIHHPENRHNDRFTFEHLEESVNMMREFILANINY
;
A
#
# COMPACT_ATOMS: atom_id res chain seq x y z
N LEU A 1 -8.76 11.23 -24.05
CA LEU A 1 -7.54 10.49 -24.38
C LEU A 1 -7.34 10.35 -25.89
N ASN A 2 -8.34 9.92 -26.64
CA ASN A 2 -8.25 9.82 -28.12
C ASN A 2 -7.83 11.12 -28.78
N PHE A 3 -8.23 12.27 -28.26
CA PHE A 3 -7.81 13.57 -28.76
C PHE A 3 -6.29 13.78 -28.59
N PHE A 4 -5.75 13.49 -27.43
CA PHE A 4 -4.30 13.64 -27.15
C PHE A 4 -3.46 12.70 -28.00
N ARG A 5 -3.92 11.46 -28.20
CA ARG A 5 -3.29 10.48 -29.08
C ARG A 5 -3.28 10.95 -30.54
N ALA A 6 -4.42 11.39 -31.04
CA ALA A 6 -4.55 11.92 -32.40
C ALA A 6 -3.65 13.16 -32.62
N GLU A 7 -3.55 14.04 -31.64
CA GLU A 7 -2.66 15.22 -31.73
C GLU A 7 -1.18 14.82 -31.71
N ALA A 8 -0.78 13.84 -30.88
CA ALA A 8 0.58 13.31 -30.89
C ALA A 8 0.94 12.69 -32.26
N GLU A 9 0.05 11.85 -32.80
CA GLU A 9 0.22 11.24 -34.12
C GLU A 9 0.30 12.30 -35.26
N ARG A 10 -0.53 13.36 -35.18
CA ARG A 10 -0.52 14.46 -36.15
C ARG A 10 0.82 15.21 -36.15
N ARG A 11 1.38 15.46 -34.97
CA ARG A 11 2.69 16.14 -34.82
C ARG A 11 3.84 15.30 -35.36
N LEU A 12 3.81 13.99 -35.12
CA LEU A 12 4.79 13.05 -35.65
C LEU A 12 4.77 13.02 -37.19
N ARG A 13 3.58 13.02 -37.83
CA ARG A 13 3.43 13.05 -39.29
C ARG A 13 3.97 14.33 -39.93
N ASN A 14 3.96 15.42 -39.18
CA ASN A 14 4.44 16.72 -39.69
C ASN A 14 5.96 16.89 -39.55
N GLY A 15 6.74 15.84 -39.30
CA GLY A 15 8.20 15.84 -39.27
C GLY A 15 8.80 16.65 -38.11
N LYS A 16 8.01 17.11 -37.15
CA LYS A 16 8.52 17.81 -35.96
C LYS A 16 8.76 16.75 -34.87
N SER A 17 9.98 16.28 -34.78
CA SER A 17 10.48 15.47 -33.67
C SER A 17 10.55 16.32 -32.39
N GLN A 18 9.42 16.67 -31.81
CA GLN A 18 9.32 17.35 -30.53
C GLN A 18 8.90 16.36 -29.46
N SER A 19 9.60 16.39 -28.33
CA SER A 19 9.16 15.67 -27.13
C SER A 19 7.87 16.30 -26.62
N LEU A 20 6.92 15.44 -26.22
CA LEU A 20 5.61 15.85 -25.74
C LEU A 20 5.46 15.42 -24.29
N ILE A 21 5.15 16.36 -23.41
CA ILE A 21 4.90 16.10 -22.00
C ILE A 21 3.43 16.41 -21.70
N TYR A 22 2.71 15.42 -21.18
CA TYR A 22 1.38 15.60 -20.62
C TYR A 22 1.50 15.69 -19.10
N ALA A 23 1.20 16.87 -18.55
CA ALA A 23 1.06 17.08 -17.12
C ALA A 23 -0.43 17.10 -16.76
N ILE A 24 -0.87 16.19 -15.89
CA ILE A 24 -2.28 15.97 -15.58
C ILE A 24 -2.42 15.95 -14.04
N GLU A 25 -3.31 16.79 -13.53
CA GLU A 25 -3.57 16.89 -12.11
C GLU A 25 -4.86 16.15 -11.77
N GLU A 26 -4.78 15.26 -10.78
CA GLU A 26 -5.91 14.50 -10.21
C GLU A 26 -6.94 14.02 -11.24
N PRO A 27 -6.54 13.20 -12.23
CA PRO A 27 -7.43 12.78 -13.32
C PRO A 27 -8.61 11.92 -12.84
N GLU A 28 -8.54 11.44 -11.61
CA GLU A 28 -9.58 10.64 -10.95
C GLU A 28 -10.73 11.47 -10.41
N THR A 29 -10.59 12.78 -10.33
CA THR A 29 -11.61 13.66 -9.72
C THR A 29 -12.98 13.42 -10.36
N SER A 30 -13.97 13.10 -9.53
CA SER A 30 -15.34 12.75 -9.95
C SER A 30 -15.48 11.52 -10.85
N GLN A 31 -14.48 10.63 -10.89
CA GLN A 31 -14.53 9.40 -11.67
C GLN A 31 -14.88 8.19 -10.80
N HIS A 32 -15.77 7.33 -11.34
CA HIS A 32 -16.00 6.01 -10.74
C HIS A 32 -14.73 5.15 -10.80
N THR A 33 -14.52 4.27 -9.83
CA THR A 33 -13.32 3.41 -9.69
C THR A 33 -12.99 2.64 -10.97
N ASP A 34 -14.00 2.13 -11.70
CA ASP A 34 -13.77 1.41 -12.96
C ASP A 34 -13.26 2.33 -14.07
N HIS A 35 -13.69 3.58 -14.09
CA HIS A 35 -13.15 4.58 -15.01
C HIS A 35 -11.72 4.94 -14.66
N GLN A 36 -11.36 5.00 -13.40
CA GLN A 36 -9.97 5.22 -12.97
C GLN A 36 -9.04 4.11 -13.47
N LYS A 37 -9.46 2.84 -13.41
CA LYS A 37 -8.70 1.71 -13.99
C LYS A 37 -8.50 1.85 -15.50
N LEU A 38 -9.50 2.33 -16.23
CA LEU A 38 -9.39 2.60 -17.66
C LEU A 38 -8.45 3.78 -17.96
N LEU A 39 -8.46 4.81 -17.11
CA LEU A 39 -7.55 5.94 -17.23
C LEU A 39 -6.10 5.50 -17.10
N VAL A 40 -5.77 4.65 -16.10
CA VAL A 40 -4.41 4.13 -15.93
C VAL A 40 -3.92 3.43 -17.19
N LYS A 41 -4.71 2.50 -17.75
CA LYS A 41 -4.35 1.80 -18.99
C LYS A 41 -4.09 2.78 -20.13
N ALA A 42 -4.93 3.76 -20.27
CA ALA A 42 -4.83 4.73 -21.34
C ALA A 42 -3.61 5.69 -21.15
N PHE A 43 -3.22 6.02 -19.92
CA PHE A 43 -1.99 6.78 -19.66
C PHE A 43 -0.73 5.97 -19.92
N ILE A 44 -0.73 4.66 -19.56
CA ILE A 44 0.36 3.75 -19.90
C ILE A 44 0.52 3.68 -21.43
N GLU A 45 -0.57 3.44 -22.17
CA GLU A 45 -0.54 3.42 -23.65
C GLU A 45 -0.03 4.74 -24.23
N LEU A 46 -0.48 5.87 -23.67
CA LEU A 46 -0.04 7.19 -24.13
C LEU A 46 1.46 7.41 -23.89
N SER A 47 1.99 6.94 -22.76
CA SER A 47 3.40 7.07 -22.40
C SER A 47 4.33 6.24 -23.30
N GLN A 48 3.80 5.20 -23.95
CA GLN A 48 4.53 4.36 -24.90
C GLN A 48 4.67 5.00 -26.30
N ALA A 49 3.95 6.10 -26.57
CA ALA A 49 4.08 6.81 -27.83
C ALA A 49 5.48 7.47 -27.94
N LEU A 50 6.03 7.48 -29.16
CA LEU A 50 7.37 8.02 -29.42
C LEU A 50 7.50 9.47 -28.91
N ASN A 51 8.58 9.75 -28.19
CA ASN A 51 8.89 11.06 -27.61
C ASN A 51 7.79 11.62 -26.69
N THR A 52 7.03 10.76 -26.03
CA THR A 52 5.94 11.16 -25.14
C THR A 52 6.25 10.79 -23.70
N GLN A 53 6.02 11.72 -22.79
CA GLN A 53 6.07 11.52 -21.35
C GLN A 53 4.72 11.90 -20.74
N VAL A 54 4.24 11.10 -19.79
CA VAL A 54 3.04 11.39 -18.99
C VAL A 54 3.46 11.58 -17.56
N ILE A 55 3.11 12.70 -16.96
CA ILE A 55 3.30 13.02 -15.54
C ILE A 55 1.91 13.30 -14.98
N LEU A 56 1.54 12.62 -13.91
CA LEU A 56 0.26 12.87 -13.24
C LEU A 56 0.46 12.98 -11.73
N THR A 57 -0.38 13.79 -11.10
CA THR A 57 -0.56 13.79 -9.65
C THR A 57 -1.85 13.06 -9.32
N THR A 58 -1.86 12.31 -8.23
CA THR A 58 -3.05 11.56 -7.81
C THR A 58 -3.07 11.34 -6.30
N HIS A 59 -4.28 11.29 -5.75
CA HIS A 59 -4.56 10.82 -4.41
C HIS A 59 -5.36 9.50 -4.44
N SER A 60 -5.50 8.87 -5.61
CA SER A 60 -6.27 7.64 -5.77
C SER A 60 -5.41 6.40 -5.60
N SER A 61 -5.72 5.60 -4.59
CA SER A 61 -5.15 4.26 -4.42
C SER A 61 -5.42 3.36 -5.63
N THR A 62 -6.54 3.54 -6.32
CA THR A 62 -6.88 2.78 -7.53
C THR A 62 -5.93 3.09 -8.69
N ILE A 63 -5.54 4.35 -8.88
CA ILE A 63 -4.56 4.74 -9.90
C ILE A 63 -3.19 4.17 -9.54
N VAL A 64 -2.74 4.36 -8.31
CA VAL A 64 -1.43 3.87 -7.83
C VAL A 64 -1.34 2.35 -7.97
N LYS A 65 -2.38 1.61 -7.60
CA LYS A 65 -2.46 0.15 -7.76
C LYS A 65 -2.34 -0.35 -9.20
N GLY A 66 -2.61 0.48 -10.18
CA GLY A 66 -2.49 0.15 -11.60
C GLY A 66 -1.12 0.45 -12.21
N LEU A 67 -0.17 0.98 -11.43
CA LEU A 67 1.17 1.39 -11.86
C LEU A 67 2.24 0.48 -11.25
N GLU A 68 3.41 0.45 -11.87
CA GLU A 68 4.59 -0.20 -11.29
C GLU A 68 5.31 0.77 -10.34
N PHE A 69 6.05 0.26 -9.36
CA PHE A 69 6.84 1.07 -8.42
C PHE A 69 7.79 2.05 -9.12
N SER A 70 8.40 1.62 -10.23
CA SER A 70 9.28 2.45 -11.04
C SER A 70 8.63 3.74 -11.56
N HIS A 71 7.30 3.71 -11.73
CA HIS A 71 6.51 4.86 -12.17
C HIS A 71 6.15 5.82 -11.04
N LEU A 72 6.28 5.38 -9.78
CA LEU A 72 5.81 6.15 -8.64
C LEU A 72 6.88 7.10 -8.11
N ARG A 73 6.43 8.28 -7.69
CA ARG A 73 7.23 9.26 -6.96
C ARG A 73 6.39 9.79 -5.81
N LEU A 74 6.92 9.72 -4.60
CA LEU A 74 6.27 10.26 -3.42
C LEU A 74 6.72 11.71 -3.23
N ILE A 75 5.77 12.60 -3.03
CA ILE A 75 6.04 13.98 -2.64
C ILE A 75 5.76 14.10 -1.15
N SER A 76 6.80 14.35 -0.38
CA SER A 76 6.71 14.54 1.06
C SER A 76 7.21 15.92 1.48
N LYS A 77 6.97 16.29 2.75
CA LYS A 77 7.49 17.52 3.34
C LYS A 77 8.53 17.17 4.39
N THR A 78 9.65 17.86 4.35
CA THR A 78 10.65 17.81 5.43
C THR A 78 10.15 18.54 6.68
N ALA A 79 10.87 18.38 7.80
CA ALA A 79 10.61 19.13 9.02
C ALA A 79 10.72 20.67 8.81
N SER A 80 11.53 21.12 7.84
CA SER A 80 11.65 22.53 7.41
C SER A 80 10.55 22.99 6.46
N SER A 81 9.57 22.13 6.15
CA SER A 81 8.47 22.37 5.20
C SER A 81 8.89 22.41 3.72
N ASP A 82 10.12 22.04 3.42
CA ASP A 82 10.55 21.87 2.04
C ASP A 82 9.90 20.63 1.43
N LYS A 83 9.55 20.68 0.15
CA LYS A 83 9.03 19.52 -0.57
C LYS A 83 10.18 18.71 -1.14
N ILE A 84 10.15 17.42 -0.92
CA ILE A 84 11.07 16.46 -1.50
C ILE A 84 10.32 15.46 -2.38
N ILE A 85 11.00 14.96 -3.42
CA ILE A 85 10.49 13.94 -4.32
C ILE A 85 11.35 12.69 -4.13
N GLU A 86 10.72 11.59 -3.76
CA GLU A 86 11.38 10.32 -3.46
C GLU A 86 10.86 9.21 -4.37
N ASN A 87 11.73 8.25 -4.66
CA ASN A 87 11.29 7.01 -5.27
C ASN A 87 10.49 6.20 -4.24
N VAL A 88 9.42 5.58 -4.70
CA VAL A 88 8.72 4.58 -3.88
C VAL A 88 9.47 3.26 -4.04
N ILE A 89 10.08 2.79 -2.96
CA ILE A 89 10.82 1.53 -2.93
C ILE A 89 10.03 0.59 -2.01
N PRO A 90 9.55 -0.56 -2.51
CA PRO A 90 8.99 -1.61 -1.67
C PRO A 90 10.16 -2.24 -0.89
N ASN A 91 10.09 -2.27 0.43
CA ASN A 91 11.20 -2.67 1.26
C ASN A 91 10.86 -3.81 2.23
N GLU A 92 9.59 -4.03 2.54
CA GLU A 92 9.19 -4.97 3.57
C GLU A 92 8.77 -6.32 3.00
N LEU A 93 8.21 -6.34 1.81
CA LEU A 93 7.75 -7.58 1.17
C LEU A 93 8.60 -7.89 -0.08
N PRO A 94 8.86 -9.17 -0.38
CA PRO A 94 9.67 -9.59 -1.53
C PRO A 94 8.98 -9.35 -2.87
N TYR A 95 7.73 -8.93 -2.84
CA TYR A 95 6.90 -8.65 -4.01
C TYR A 95 6.10 -7.38 -3.78
N PRO A 96 5.80 -6.61 -4.84
CA PRO A 96 4.98 -5.42 -4.75
C PRO A 96 3.57 -5.77 -4.26
N SER A 97 3.26 -5.44 -3.02
CA SER A 97 1.93 -5.57 -2.46
C SER A 97 1.13 -4.28 -2.67
N LEU A 98 -0.16 -4.44 -2.97
CA LEU A 98 -1.06 -3.30 -3.09
C LEU A 98 -1.27 -2.59 -1.76
N ASN A 99 -1.24 -3.32 -0.66
CA ASN A 99 -1.39 -2.79 0.69
C ASN A 99 -0.14 -2.01 1.10
N GLU A 100 1.04 -2.54 0.80
CA GLU A 100 2.31 -1.84 1.02
C GLU A 100 2.38 -0.53 0.23
N ILE A 101 2.02 -0.55 -1.07
CA ILE A 101 1.95 0.66 -1.90
C ILE A 101 1.03 1.71 -1.27
N ASN A 102 -0.16 1.32 -0.84
CA ASN A 102 -1.10 2.25 -0.23
C ASN A 102 -0.58 2.82 1.08
N PHE A 103 0.03 1.98 1.91
CA PHE A 103 0.63 2.42 3.16
C PHE A 103 1.78 3.41 2.90
N ILE A 104 2.68 3.12 1.98
CA ILE A 104 3.83 3.98 1.67
C ILE A 104 3.37 5.31 1.04
N ALA A 105 2.47 5.24 0.06
CA ALA A 105 2.05 6.42 -0.70
C ALA A 105 1.04 7.32 0.04
N PHE A 106 0.09 6.72 0.77
CA PHE A 106 -1.03 7.44 1.36
C PHE A 106 -1.13 7.34 2.89
N ARG A 107 -0.26 6.55 3.51
CA ARG A 107 -0.39 6.18 4.92
C ARG A 107 -1.73 5.49 5.21
N ASP A 108 -2.28 4.82 4.19
CA ASP A 108 -3.52 4.06 4.28
C ASP A 108 -3.23 2.72 4.97
N LEU A 109 -3.50 2.70 6.27
CA LEU A 109 -3.27 1.56 7.14
C LEU A 109 -4.51 0.68 7.19
N THR A 110 -4.38 -0.57 6.75
CA THR A 110 -5.50 -1.50 6.65
C THR A 110 -5.26 -2.79 7.42
N GLU A 111 -6.35 -3.47 7.82
CA GLU A 111 -6.32 -4.81 8.42
C GLU A 111 -5.71 -5.84 7.47
N GLU A 112 -5.93 -5.66 6.17
CA GLU A 112 -5.36 -6.50 5.13
C GLU A 112 -3.84 -6.40 5.09
N TYR A 113 -3.28 -5.19 5.24
CA TYR A 113 -1.83 -4.99 5.30
C TYR A 113 -1.23 -5.63 6.54
N HIS A 114 -1.88 -5.50 7.69
CA HIS A 114 -1.48 -6.20 8.92
C HIS A 114 -1.43 -7.71 8.72
N ASN A 115 -2.47 -8.30 8.11
CA ASN A 115 -2.52 -9.74 7.84
C ASN A 115 -1.46 -10.20 6.85
N GLU A 116 -1.14 -9.38 5.86
CA GLU A 116 -0.12 -9.67 4.85
C GLU A 116 1.29 -9.71 5.46
N LEU A 117 1.64 -8.72 6.28
CA LEU A 117 2.91 -8.70 7.01
C LEU A 117 3.05 -9.89 7.97
N TYR A 118 1.99 -10.18 8.75
CA TYR A 118 1.97 -11.32 9.65
C TYR A 118 2.16 -12.64 8.90
N GLY A 119 1.40 -12.83 7.82
CA GLY A 119 1.49 -14.04 6.99
C GLY A 119 2.87 -14.20 6.36
N TYR A 120 3.53 -13.11 6.01
CA TYR A 120 4.89 -13.16 5.47
C TYR A 120 5.90 -13.60 6.56
N ILE A 121 5.90 -13.02 7.75
CA ILE A 121 6.75 -13.43 8.87
C ILE A 121 6.51 -14.92 9.22
N GLU A 122 5.24 -15.36 9.18
CA GLU A 122 4.85 -16.75 9.43
C GLU A 122 5.40 -17.70 8.34
N ALA A 123 5.31 -17.32 7.06
CA ALA A 123 5.82 -18.09 5.92
C ALA A 123 7.35 -18.25 5.96
N GLU A 124 8.07 -17.23 6.42
CA GLU A 124 9.51 -17.29 6.64
C GLU A 124 9.92 -18.10 7.89
N GLY A 125 8.94 -18.62 8.65
CA GLY A 125 9.19 -19.41 9.86
C GLY A 125 9.67 -18.61 11.07
N LEU A 126 9.59 -17.28 10.99
CA LEU A 126 10.13 -16.37 12.02
C LEU A 126 9.08 -15.86 13.00
N ILE A 127 7.82 -16.31 12.90
CA ILE A 127 6.74 -15.79 13.73
C ILE A 127 6.98 -16.01 15.24
N ASN A 128 7.54 -17.16 15.64
CA ASN A 128 7.84 -17.43 17.04
C ASN A 128 8.93 -16.48 17.60
N ASN A 129 9.91 -16.13 16.78
CA ASN A 129 10.95 -15.17 17.17
C ASN A 129 10.32 -13.79 17.36
N PHE A 130 9.50 -13.35 16.38
CA PHE A 130 8.82 -12.07 16.44
C PHE A 130 7.93 -11.90 17.67
N ILE A 131 7.08 -12.89 18.00
CA ILE A 131 6.15 -12.79 19.14
C ILE A 131 6.82 -13.00 20.50
N SER A 132 7.97 -13.70 20.55
CA SER A 132 8.65 -14.00 21.83
C SER A 132 9.22 -12.76 22.52
N GLU A 133 9.59 -11.73 21.77
CA GLU A 133 10.21 -10.50 22.25
C GLU A 133 9.20 -9.40 22.62
N GLN A 134 7.91 -9.64 22.38
CA GLN A 134 6.87 -8.64 22.59
C GLN A 134 6.14 -8.80 23.92
N PRO A 135 5.69 -7.67 24.51
CA PRO A 135 4.86 -7.72 25.70
C PRO A 135 3.54 -8.43 25.42
N LYS A 136 3.04 -9.15 26.42
CA LYS A 136 1.79 -9.91 26.32
C LYS A 136 0.66 -9.20 27.04
N ILE A 137 -0.52 -9.29 26.46
CA ILE A 137 -1.77 -8.74 26.97
C ILE A 137 -2.82 -9.85 27.13
N ASN A 138 -3.81 -9.60 27.95
CA ASN A 138 -4.92 -10.54 28.16
C ASN A 138 -5.83 -10.60 26.94
N TYR A 139 -6.15 -11.81 26.49
CA TYR A 139 -7.14 -12.10 25.47
C TYR A 139 -8.13 -13.15 25.95
N ILE A 140 -9.42 -12.87 25.90
CA ILE A 140 -10.47 -13.81 26.23
C ILE A 140 -10.79 -14.64 24.99
N LYS A 141 -10.37 -15.89 24.99
CA LYS A 141 -10.60 -16.84 23.91
C LYS A 141 -11.88 -17.63 24.12
N ILE A 142 -12.61 -17.85 23.03
CA ILE A 142 -13.77 -18.75 23.01
C ILE A 142 -13.32 -20.11 22.48
N TYR A 143 -13.48 -21.15 23.29
CA TYR A 143 -13.20 -22.55 22.91
C TYR A 143 -14.42 -23.23 22.33
N ARG A 144 -14.21 -24.42 21.74
CA ARG A 144 -15.31 -25.27 21.31
C ARG A 144 -16.28 -25.52 22.46
N GLY A 145 -17.59 -25.35 22.19
CA GLY A 145 -18.65 -25.48 23.19
C GLY A 145 -18.93 -24.22 24.00
N GLY A 146 -18.40 -23.04 23.57
CA GLY A 146 -18.73 -21.73 24.14
C GLY A 146 -18.04 -21.40 25.46
N ARG A 147 -17.14 -22.26 25.96
CA ARG A 147 -16.33 -21.94 27.14
C ARG A 147 -15.31 -20.85 26.81
N THR A 148 -15.09 -19.95 27.76
CA THR A 148 -14.10 -18.89 27.64
C THR A 148 -12.92 -19.13 28.57
N GLY A 149 -11.74 -18.62 28.18
CA GLY A 149 -10.54 -18.61 29.02
C GLY A 149 -9.64 -17.46 28.64
N VAL A 150 -8.79 -17.06 29.58
CA VAL A 150 -7.83 -15.95 29.36
C VAL A 150 -6.52 -16.55 28.88
N GLU A 151 -6.03 -16.07 27.75
CA GLU A 151 -4.69 -16.34 27.22
C GLU A 151 -3.83 -15.06 27.23
N GLN A 152 -2.51 -15.24 27.31
CA GLN A 152 -1.54 -14.13 27.21
C GLN A 152 -0.95 -14.13 25.81
N ILE A 153 -1.31 -13.13 25.01
CA ILE A 153 -0.89 -13.01 23.62
C ILE A 153 -0.30 -11.63 23.36
N THR A 154 0.47 -11.46 22.28
CA THR A 154 1.03 -10.16 21.88
C THR A 154 -0.06 -9.27 21.28
N LEU A 155 0.22 -7.96 21.17
CA LEU A 155 -0.68 -7.01 20.51
C LEU A 155 -0.98 -7.44 19.06
N THR A 156 0.04 -7.90 18.34
CA THR A 156 -0.11 -8.36 16.94
C THR A 156 -1.03 -9.57 16.83
N GLU A 157 -0.88 -10.55 17.73
CA GLU A 157 -1.80 -11.72 17.78
C GLU A 157 -3.22 -11.30 18.18
N TYR A 158 -3.35 -10.35 19.12
CA TYR A 158 -4.63 -9.81 19.56
C TYR A 158 -5.41 -9.20 18.40
N ILE A 159 -4.74 -8.34 17.58
CA ILE A 159 -5.34 -7.73 16.40
C ILE A 159 -5.73 -8.81 15.39
N ARG A 160 -4.82 -9.74 15.07
CA ARG A 160 -5.08 -10.83 14.14
C ARG A 160 -6.28 -11.67 14.56
N HIS A 161 -6.38 -12.02 15.85
CA HIS A 161 -7.54 -12.76 16.37
C HIS A 161 -8.84 -11.98 16.20
N GLN A 162 -8.85 -10.67 16.41
CA GLN A 162 -10.06 -9.88 16.24
C GLN A 162 -10.47 -9.69 14.78
N ILE A 163 -9.51 -9.65 13.85
CA ILE A 163 -9.79 -9.61 12.41
C ILE A 163 -10.42 -10.93 11.97
N HIS A 164 -9.88 -12.08 12.42
CA HIS A 164 -10.34 -13.40 12.01
C HIS A 164 -11.56 -13.92 12.78
N HIS A 165 -11.80 -13.39 13.97
CA HIS A 165 -12.89 -13.79 14.88
C HIS A 165 -13.72 -12.57 15.32
N PRO A 166 -14.37 -11.84 14.40
CA PRO A 166 -15.15 -10.64 14.72
C PRO A 166 -16.37 -10.94 15.58
N GLU A 167 -16.79 -12.22 15.67
CA GLU A 167 -17.85 -12.71 16.55
C GLU A 167 -17.44 -12.71 18.04
N ASN A 168 -16.14 -12.72 18.36
CA ASN A 168 -15.65 -12.69 19.74
C ASN A 168 -15.74 -11.28 20.33
N ARG A 169 -16.84 -11.00 21.02
CA ARG A 169 -17.14 -9.70 21.65
C ARG A 169 -16.71 -9.59 23.13
N HIS A 170 -15.91 -10.54 23.62
CA HIS A 170 -15.42 -10.51 25.01
C HIS A 170 -14.18 -9.63 25.18
N ASN A 171 -13.59 -9.16 24.08
CA ASN A 171 -12.42 -8.30 24.08
C ASN A 171 -12.78 -6.93 23.49
N ASP A 172 -12.17 -5.88 24.02
CA ASP A 172 -12.30 -4.55 23.45
C ASP A 172 -11.71 -4.52 22.03
N ARG A 173 -12.37 -3.84 21.13
CA ARG A 173 -11.86 -3.71 19.76
C ARG A 173 -10.54 -2.94 19.77
N PHE A 174 -9.54 -3.43 19.00
CA PHE A 174 -8.30 -2.69 18.82
C PHE A 174 -8.58 -1.32 18.19
N THR A 175 -7.74 -0.34 18.54
CA THR A 175 -7.82 1.01 17.99
C THR A 175 -6.95 1.15 16.74
N PHE A 176 -7.06 2.29 16.04
CA PHE A 176 -6.18 2.62 14.92
C PHE A 176 -4.70 2.68 15.37
N GLU A 177 -4.43 3.25 16.55
CA GLU A 177 -3.09 3.36 17.12
C GLU A 177 -2.50 1.97 17.41
N HIS A 178 -3.31 1.03 17.91
CA HIS A 178 -2.88 -0.36 18.09
C HIS A 178 -2.51 -1.03 16.77
N LEU A 179 -3.28 -0.79 15.70
CA LEU A 179 -3.00 -1.32 14.39
C LEU A 179 -1.70 -0.74 13.82
N GLU A 180 -1.49 0.58 13.97
CA GLU A 180 -0.29 1.29 13.53
C GLU A 180 0.95 0.79 14.27
N GLU A 181 0.90 0.65 15.59
CA GLU A 181 1.97 0.10 16.41
C GLU A 181 2.36 -1.30 15.94
N SER A 182 1.37 -2.17 15.78
CA SER A 182 1.61 -3.56 15.35
C SER A 182 2.20 -3.65 13.94
N VAL A 183 1.71 -2.86 12.99
CA VAL A 183 2.25 -2.83 11.62
C VAL A 183 3.68 -2.33 11.62
N ASN A 184 4.00 -1.26 12.37
CA ASN A 184 5.35 -0.73 12.44
C ASN A 184 6.31 -1.75 13.07
N MET A 185 5.92 -2.44 14.14
CA MET A 185 6.74 -3.51 14.74
C MET A 185 7.04 -4.63 13.75
N MET A 186 6.05 -5.09 12.97
CA MET A 186 6.25 -6.12 11.94
C MET A 186 7.19 -5.64 10.83
N ARG A 187 7.03 -4.41 10.34
CA ARG A 187 7.90 -3.82 9.32
C ARG A 187 9.34 -3.73 9.78
N GLU A 188 9.58 -3.20 10.99
CA GLU A 188 10.92 -3.11 11.57
C GLU A 188 11.55 -4.49 11.75
N PHE A 189 10.78 -5.49 12.18
CA PHE A 189 11.24 -6.86 12.31
C PHE A 189 11.64 -7.47 10.96
N ILE A 190 10.83 -7.29 9.93
CA ILE A 190 11.09 -7.77 8.56
C ILE A 190 12.41 -7.16 8.06
N LEU A 191 12.55 -5.84 8.14
CA LEU A 191 13.76 -5.14 7.69
C LEU A 191 15.02 -5.57 8.44
N ALA A 192 14.91 -5.93 9.72
CA ALA A 192 16.04 -6.34 10.54
C ALA A 192 16.46 -7.82 10.35
N ASN A 193 15.51 -8.70 10.01
CA ASN A 193 15.73 -10.15 10.08
C ASN A 193 15.61 -10.87 8.73
N ILE A 194 15.05 -10.24 7.72
CA ILE A 194 14.85 -10.84 6.40
C ILE A 194 15.69 -10.04 5.41
N ASN A 195 16.79 -10.65 4.94
CA ASN A 195 17.64 -10.09 3.89
C ASN A 195 17.17 -10.66 2.53
N TYR A 196 16.99 -9.79 1.56
CA TYR A 196 16.75 -10.14 0.17
C TYR A 196 18.05 -10.31 -0.61
#